data_483a68377ce96144b4978eb50b82cb67
#
_entry.id   483a68377ce96144b4978eb50b82cb67
#
_cell.length_a   1.000
_cell.length_b   1.000
_cell.length_c   1.000
_cell.angle_alpha   90.00
_cell.angle_beta   90.00
_cell.angle_gamma   90.00
#
_symmetry.space_group_name_H-M   'P 1'
#
loop_
_entity.id
_entity.type
_entity.pdbx_description
1 polymer ?
#
loop_
_entity_poly.entity_id
_entity_poly.type
_entity_poly.pdbx_seq_one_letter_code
_entity_poly.pdbx_strand_id
1 'polypeptide(L)'
;MIVIFQSQAAGDVIMFGDVAYTLMEVMGKEPAARGIVTVEQLPDTIARLKAAIARDKESRAGLSEDDLPQTEVAPDGSKRGFVSLTQRAVPLIELLEGSLKKQVPVVWGI
;
A
#
# COMPACT_ATOMS: atom_id res chain seq x y z
N MET A 1 14.07 -3.95 5.57
CA MET A 1 13.11 -3.43 6.56
C MET A 1 11.70 -3.88 6.20
N ILE A 2 10.90 -4.17 7.18
CA ILE A 2 9.50 -4.57 6.99
C ILE A 2 8.63 -3.60 7.78
N VAL A 3 7.51 -3.19 7.18
CA VAL A 3 6.50 -2.36 7.82
C VAL A 3 5.24 -3.20 8.01
N ILE A 4 4.65 -3.12 9.20
CA ILE A 4 3.43 -3.84 9.55
C ILE A 4 2.34 -2.80 9.84
N PHE A 5 1.31 -2.79 9.00
CA PHE A 5 0.12 -1.95 9.22
C PHE A 5 -0.86 -2.75 10.07
N GLN A 6 -1.30 -2.16 11.16
CA GLN A 6 -2.13 -2.82 12.17
C GLN A 6 -3.42 -2.05 12.41
N SER A 7 -4.50 -2.78 12.61
CA SER A 7 -5.80 -2.22 12.98
C SER A 7 -6.59 -3.24 13.78
N GLN A 8 -7.45 -2.77 14.65
CA GLN A 8 -8.39 -3.62 15.38
C GLN A 8 -9.48 -4.20 14.49
N ALA A 9 -9.59 -3.73 13.25
CA ALA A 9 -10.63 -4.15 12.32
C ALA A 9 -10.33 -5.46 11.62
N ALA A 10 -9.04 -5.79 11.43
CA ALA A 10 -8.62 -6.93 10.63
C ALA A 10 -7.19 -7.35 10.99
N GLY A 11 -6.70 -8.40 10.34
CA GLY A 11 -5.33 -8.86 10.52
C GLY A 11 -4.30 -7.88 9.98
N ASP A 12 -3.05 -8.04 10.42
CA ASP A 12 -1.95 -7.20 10.01
C ASP A 12 -1.67 -7.29 8.51
N VAL A 13 -1.27 -6.17 7.92
CA VAL A 13 -0.78 -6.13 6.53
C VAL A 13 0.71 -5.86 6.59
N ILE A 14 1.50 -6.80 6.07
CA ILE A 14 2.96 -6.77 6.13
C ILE A 14 3.50 -6.51 4.74
N MET A 15 4.47 -5.59 4.61
CA MET A 15 5.12 -5.34 3.33
C MET A 15 6.56 -4.86 3.51
N PHE A 16 7.36 -4.96 2.44
CA PHE A 16 8.71 -4.42 2.44
C PHE A 16 8.68 -2.91 2.64
N GLY A 17 9.71 -2.38 3.32
CA GLY A 17 9.78 -0.98 3.68
C GLY A 17 9.73 -0.02 2.50
N ASP A 18 10.42 -0.35 1.40
CA ASP A 18 10.40 0.47 0.18
C ASP A 18 9.00 0.57 -0.41
N VAL A 19 8.27 -0.55 -0.42
CA VAL A 19 6.87 -0.60 -0.88
C VAL A 19 5.97 0.20 0.04
N ALA A 20 6.12 0.00 1.35
CA ALA A 20 5.32 0.71 2.34
C ALA A 20 5.51 2.22 2.24
N TYR A 21 6.74 2.69 2.06
CA TYR A 21 7.04 4.11 1.94
C TYR A 21 6.43 4.70 0.67
N THR A 22 6.48 3.97 -0.45
CA THR A 22 5.82 4.39 -1.68
C THR A 22 4.31 4.54 -1.47
N LEU A 23 3.68 3.58 -0.81
CA LEU A 23 2.24 3.66 -0.52
C LEU A 23 1.92 4.77 0.47
N MET A 24 2.77 5.05 1.44
CA MET A 24 2.59 6.20 2.34
C MET A 24 2.55 7.51 1.57
N GLU A 25 3.44 7.70 0.60
CA GLU A 25 3.43 8.89 -0.27
C GLU A 25 2.13 8.99 -1.06
N VAL A 26 1.67 7.87 -1.62
CA VAL A 26 0.40 7.81 -2.35
C VAL A 26 -0.78 8.18 -1.44
N MET A 27 -0.73 7.75 -0.19
CA MET A 27 -1.75 8.06 0.82
C MET A 27 -1.75 9.54 1.24
N GLY A 28 -0.77 10.31 0.81
CA GLY A 28 -0.61 11.68 1.25
C GLY A 28 0.08 11.81 2.61
N LYS A 29 0.76 10.75 3.04
CA LYS A 29 1.52 10.73 4.29
C LYS A 29 3.00 10.91 4.02
N GLU A 30 3.72 11.54 4.94
CA GLU A 30 5.16 11.57 4.89
C GLU A 30 5.72 10.17 5.20
N PRO A 31 6.60 9.61 4.34
CA PRO A 31 7.16 8.29 4.61
C PRO A 31 7.94 8.29 5.93
N ALA A 32 7.56 7.38 6.83
CA ALA A 32 8.17 7.28 8.14
C ALA A 32 8.08 5.85 8.68
N ALA A 33 8.97 5.51 9.59
CA ALA A 33 8.98 4.18 10.23
C ALA A 33 7.79 3.99 11.17
N ARG A 34 7.19 5.09 11.63
CA ARG A 34 6.00 5.09 12.50
C ARG A 34 4.96 6.04 11.96
N GLY A 35 3.71 5.69 12.13
CA GLY A 35 2.64 6.59 11.75
C GLY A 35 1.27 6.08 12.11
N ILE A 36 0.28 6.91 11.79
CA ILE A 36 -1.13 6.60 12.01
C ILE A 36 -1.96 7.22 10.90
N VAL A 37 -2.99 6.49 10.48
CA VAL A 37 -4.11 7.04 9.72
C VAL A 37 -5.28 7.08 10.69
N THR A 38 -5.70 8.29 11.07
CA THR A 38 -6.82 8.46 12.00
C THR A 38 -8.14 8.16 11.30
N VAL A 39 -9.20 7.95 12.09
CA VAL A 39 -10.54 7.68 11.54
C VAL A 39 -10.97 8.80 10.59
N GLU A 40 -10.68 10.04 10.92
CA GLU A 40 -11.02 11.21 10.10
C GLU A 40 -10.25 11.24 8.77
N GLN A 41 -9.05 10.67 8.75
CA GLN A 41 -8.20 10.63 7.55
C GLN A 41 -8.51 9.44 6.63
N LEU A 42 -9.17 8.40 7.15
CA LEU A 42 -9.41 7.18 6.40
C LEU A 42 -10.12 7.39 5.05
N PRO A 43 -11.20 8.17 4.94
CA PRO A 43 -11.87 8.35 3.65
C PRO A 43 -10.96 8.92 2.57
N ASP A 44 -10.19 9.96 2.89
CA ASP A 44 -9.27 10.59 1.95
C ASP A 44 -8.11 9.65 1.57
N THR A 45 -7.56 8.96 2.56
CA THR A 45 -6.48 7.99 2.34
C THR A 45 -6.91 6.87 1.40
N ILE A 46 -8.11 6.32 1.61
CA ILE A 46 -8.68 5.28 0.75
C ILE A 46 -8.88 5.83 -0.67
N ALA A 47 -9.43 7.02 -0.80
CA ALA A 47 -9.66 7.64 -2.11
C ALA A 47 -8.36 7.84 -2.89
N ARG A 48 -7.29 8.29 -2.21
CA ARG A 48 -5.97 8.48 -2.82
C ARG A 48 -5.38 7.17 -3.33
N LEU A 49 -5.48 6.10 -2.55
CA LEU A 49 -5.00 4.78 -2.96
C LEU A 49 -5.79 4.23 -4.14
N LYS A 50 -7.12 4.36 -4.13
CA LYS A 50 -7.97 3.92 -5.24
C LYS A 50 -7.67 4.70 -6.52
N ALA A 51 -7.43 5.99 -6.42
CA ALA A 51 -7.06 6.82 -7.57
C ALA A 51 -5.70 6.40 -8.14
N ALA A 52 -4.75 6.06 -7.29
CA ALA A 52 -3.44 5.57 -7.72
C ALA A 52 -3.53 4.22 -8.43
N ILE A 53 -4.39 3.32 -7.94
CA ILE A 53 -4.66 2.03 -8.59
C ILE A 53 -5.26 2.24 -9.98
N ALA A 54 -6.22 3.15 -10.10
CA ALA A 54 -6.84 3.46 -11.39
C ALA A 54 -5.80 3.97 -12.39
N ARG A 55 -4.90 4.85 -11.96
CA ARG A 55 -3.80 5.35 -12.81
C ARG A 55 -2.82 4.25 -13.17
N ASP A 56 -2.49 3.36 -12.23
CA ASP A 56 -1.60 2.23 -12.48
C ASP A 56 -2.18 1.28 -13.53
N LYS A 57 -3.46 0.95 -13.42
CA LYS A 57 -4.15 0.12 -14.40
C LYS A 57 -4.21 0.79 -15.77
N GLU A 58 -4.48 2.09 -15.81
CA GLU A 58 -4.55 2.86 -17.05
C GLU A 58 -3.18 2.89 -17.74
N SER A 59 -2.10 3.11 -16.99
CA SER A 59 -0.76 3.13 -17.55
C SER A 59 -0.31 1.76 -18.09
N ARG A 60 -0.92 0.67 -17.63
CA ARG A 60 -0.65 -0.69 -18.11
C ARG A 60 -1.65 -1.15 -19.17
N ALA A 61 -2.64 -0.33 -19.51
CA ALA A 61 -3.63 -0.67 -20.53
C ALA A 61 -2.93 -0.87 -21.88
N GLY A 62 -3.22 -1.99 -22.54
CA GLY A 62 -2.58 -2.34 -23.79
C GLY A 62 -1.24 -3.08 -23.67
N LEU A 63 -0.71 -3.25 -22.45
CA LEU A 63 0.48 -4.07 -22.22
C LEU A 63 0.07 -5.53 -22.07
N SER A 64 0.86 -6.45 -22.67
CA SER A 64 0.71 -7.88 -22.43
C SER A 64 1.52 -8.27 -21.20
N GLU A 65 1.29 -9.48 -20.68
CA GLU A 65 2.10 -10.01 -19.57
C GLU A 65 3.58 -10.08 -19.92
N ASP A 66 3.90 -10.31 -21.19
CA ASP A 66 5.29 -10.37 -21.68
C ASP A 66 5.98 -9.00 -21.63
N ASP A 67 5.22 -7.92 -21.64
CA ASP A 67 5.74 -6.55 -21.56
C ASP A 67 6.00 -6.10 -20.13
N LEU A 68 5.55 -6.87 -19.14
CA LEU A 68 5.76 -6.56 -17.72
C LEU A 68 7.05 -7.24 -17.22
N PRO A 69 7.81 -6.59 -16.33
CA PRO A 69 8.97 -7.25 -15.74
C PRO A 69 8.55 -8.46 -14.92
N GLN A 70 9.35 -9.50 -14.94
CA GLN A 70 9.11 -10.70 -14.13
C GLN A 70 9.75 -10.61 -12.76
N THR A 71 10.79 -9.79 -12.63
CA THR A 71 11.49 -9.57 -11.38
C THR A 71 11.75 -8.09 -11.17
N GLU A 72 11.95 -7.70 -9.93
CA GLU A 72 12.39 -6.37 -9.55
C GLU A 72 13.57 -6.48 -8.60
N VAL A 73 14.33 -5.40 -8.45
CA VAL A 73 15.49 -5.35 -7.56
C VAL A 73 15.07 -4.67 -6.27
N ALA A 74 15.27 -5.38 -5.14
CA ALA A 74 15.04 -4.80 -3.82
C ALA A 74 16.16 -3.82 -3.46
N PRO A 75 15.95 -2.93 -2.45
CA PRO A 75 16.98 -1.97 -2.04
C PRO A 75 18.30 -2.58 -1.63
N ASP A 76 18.31 -3.83 -1.16
CA ASP A 76 19.53 -4.55 -0.78
C ASP A 76 20.26 -5.20 -1.99
N GLY A 77 19.75 -5.00 -3.20
CA GLY A 77 20.31 -5.56 -4.42
C GLY A 77 19.80 -6.94 -4.80
N SER A 78 19.02 -7.60 -3.94
CA SER A 78 18.45 -8.92 -4.24
C SER A 78 17.32 -8.81 -5.26
N LYS A 79 17.09 -9.88 -6.01
CA LYS A 79 15.98 -9.96 -6.97
C LYS A 79 14.78 -10.60 -6.28
N ARG A 80 13.59 -10.09 -6.59
CA ARG A 80 12.32 -10.65 -6.12
C ARG A 80 11.30 -10.62 -7.26
N GLY A 81 10.22 -11.39 -7.14
CA GLY A 81 9.16 -11.38 -8.13
C GLY A 81 8.51 -10.01 -8.23
N PHE A 82 8.24 -9.57 -9.46
CA PHE A 82 7.55 -8.30 -9.68
C PHE A 82 6.09 -8.39 -9.22
N VAL A 83 5.67 -7.40 -8.43
CA VAL A 83 4.29 -7.26 -7.96
C VAL A 83 3.85 -5.83 -8.29
N SER A 84 2.73 -5.69 -8.99
CA SER A 84 2.22 -4.37 -9.39
C SER A 84 1.80 -3.53 -8.19
N LEU A 85 1.72 -2.20 -8.37
CA LEU A 85 1.20 -1.29 -7.35
C LEU A 85 -0.20 -1.72 -6.91
N THR A 86 -1.07 -2.10 -7.85
CA THR A 86 -2.42 -2.57 -7.55
C THR A 86 -2.40 -3.76 -6.60
N GLN A 87 -1.58 -4.77 -6.89
CA GLN A 87 -1.50 -5.98 -6.06
C GLN A 87 -0.98 -5.68 -4.65
N ARG A 88 -0.06 -4.71 -4.53
CA ARG A 88 0.49 -4.32 -3.24
C ARG A 88 -0.49 -3.46 -2.43
N ALA A 89 -1.27 -2.62 -3.10
CA ALA A 89 -2.19 -1.70 -2.44
C ALA A 89 -3.50 -2.34 -1.99
N VAL A 90 -3.99 -3.38 -2.69
CA VAL A 90 -5.28 -4.00 -2.39
C VAL A 90 -5.42 -4.46 -0.94
N PRO A 91 -4.46 -5.21 -0.36
CA PRO A 91 -4.59 -5.62 1.04
C PRO A 91 -4.64 -4.43 2.01
N LEU A 92 -3.88 -3.38 1.71
CA LEU A 92 -3.88 -2.17 2.55
C LEU A 92 -5.21 -1.43 2.43
N ILE A 93 -5.79 -1.33 1.24
CA ILE A 93 -7.10 -0.72 1.04
C ILE A 93 -8.17 -1.49 1.82
N GLU A 94 -8.13 -2.81 1.77
CA GLU A 94 -9.08 -3.65 2.52
C GLU A 94 -8.97 -3.40 4.02
N LEU A 95 -7.75 -3.27 4.55
CA LEU A 95 -7.53 -2.95 5.95
C LEU A 95 -8.09 -1.56 6.29
N LEU A 96 -7.83 -0.57 5.44
CA LEU A 96 -8.32 0.80 5.63
C LEU A 96 -9.85 0.86 5.58
N GLU A 97 -10.46 0.19 4.61
CA GLU A 97 -11.93 0.16 4.48
C GLU A 97 -12.59 -0.53 5.68
N GLY A 98 -12.04 -1.65 6.12
CA GLY A 98 -12.52 -2.34 7.33
C GLY A 98 -12.38 -1.47 8.57
N SER A 99 -11.28 -0.73 8.67
CA SER A 99 -11.04 0.19 9.79
C SER A 99 -12.02 1.35 9.79
N LEU A 100 -12.32 1.91 8.61
CA LEU A 100 -13.33 2.96 8.49
C LEU A 100 -14.71 2.45 8.90
N LYS A 101 -15.08 1.27 8.48
CA LYS A 101 -16.36 0.66 8.84
C LYS A 101 -16.50 0.48 10.34
N LYS A 102 -15.42 0.11 11.02
CA LYS A 102 -15.39 -0.09 12.47
C LYS A 102 -15.01 1.15 13.26
N GLN A 103 -14.69 2.25 12.59
CA GLN A 103 -14.29 3.53 13.20
C GLN A 103 -13.07 3.36 14.11
N VAL A 104 -12.04 2.68 13.61
CA VAL A 104 -10.75 2.51 14.29
C VAL A 104 -9.61 2.96 13.40
N PRO A 105 -8.50 3.45 13.95
CA PRO A 105 -7.36 3.89 13.15
C PRO A 105 -6.53 2.73 12.61
N VAL A 106 -5.63 3.04 11.68
CA VAL A 106 -4.57 2.14 11.21
C VAL A 106 -3.24 2.73 11.64
N VAL A 107 -2.39 1.92 12.25
CA VAL A 107 -1.09 2.33 12.76
C VAL A 107 0.02 1.46 12.19
N TRP A 108 1.25 1.97 12.20
CA TRP A 108 2.44 1.18 11.87
C TRP A 108 3.63 1.65 12.69
N GLY A 109 4.58 0.72 12.94
CA GLY A 109 5.79 1.02 13.69
C GLY A 109 5.60 1.26 15.18
N ILE A 110 4.44 0.96 15.70
CA ILE A 110 4.10 1.21 17.11
C ILE A 110 4.01 -0.10 17.86
#